data_3c817cb89cd3572d961ddf59f56c95c2
#
_entry.id   3c817cb89cd3572d961ddf59f56c95c2
#
_cell.length_a   1.000
_cell.length_b   1.000
_cell.length_c   1.000
_cell.angle_alpha   90.00
_cell.angle_beta   90.00
_cell.angle_gamma   90.00
#
_symmetry.space_group_name_H-M   'P 1'
#
loop_
_entity.id
_entity.type
_entity.pdbx_description
1 polymer ?
#
loop_
_entity_poly.entity_id
_entity_poly.type
_entity_poly.pdbx_seq_one_letter_code
_entity_poly.pdbx_strand_id
1 'polypeptide(L)'
;MTVKPAANDQLATCLEAWRQQVVGWAADGSLVHASVHALGLGEAPASLVSLAEELAQGNFRGLPAVELVTDDDLPGASSHFSDSSQTVFINATWLGGCPQDQVLEELTVRLGEHLDVVFNTSDTPGDEGRHFQALLSAGRATPPR
;
A
#
# COMPACT_ATOMS: atom_id res chain seq x y z
N MET A 1 1.59 17.97 -18.94
CA MET A 1 2.99 18.03 -18.43
C MET A 1 3.52 16.62 -18.27
N THR A 2 4.78 16.41 -18.63
CA THR A 2 5.37 15.07 -18.64
C THR A 2 6.15 14.82 -17.36
N VAL A 3 5.97 13.63 -16.78
CA VAL A 3 6.75 13.20 -15.61
C VAL A 3 8.19 12.95 -16.06
N LYS A 4 9.15 13.41 -15.24
CA LYS A 4 10.57 13.26 -15.56
C LYS A 4 10.98 11.78 -15.50
N PRO A 5 11.89 11.33 -16.40
CA PRO A 5 12.37 9.93 -16.36
C PRO A 5 12.98 9.53 -15.01
N ALA A 6 13.68 10.47 -14.34
CA ALA A 6 14.26 10.18 -13.02
C ALA A 6 13.20 9.83 -11.98
N ALA A 7 12.01 10.43 -12.05
CA ALA A 7 10.92 10.11 -11.14
C ALA A 7 10.39 8.70 -11.40
N ASN A 8 10.32 8.27 -12.65
CA ASN A 8 9.93 6.90 -12.99
C ASN A 8 10.93 5.90 -12.44
N ASP A 9 12.22 6.17 -12.54
CA ASP A 9 13.27 5.30 -12.02
C ASP A 9 13.20 5.24 -10.49
N GLN A 10 12.97 6.38 -9.84
CA GLN A 10 12.81 6.44 -8.40
C GLN A 10 11.60 5.62 -7.94
N LEU A 11 10.49 5.76 -8.64
CA LEU A 11 9.28 4.99 -8.31
C LEU A 11 9.54 3.49 -8.47
N ALA A 12 10.21 3.07 -9.55
CA ALA A 12 10.52 1.67 -9.79
C ALA A 12 11.35 1.09 -8.64
N THR A 13 12.33 1.85 -8.15
CA THR A 13 13.17 1.43 -7.03
C THR A 13 12.34 1.30 -5.75
N CYS A 14 11.47 2.27 -5.49
CA CYS A 14 10.59 2.23 -4.31
C CYS A 14 9.60 1.07 -4.40
N LEU A 15 9.04 0.83 -5.57
CA LEU A 15 8.08 -0.28 -5.76
C LEU A 15 8.75 -1.62 -5.52
N GLU A 16 9.97 -1.80 -5.98
CA GLU A 16 10.70 -3.05 -5.76
C GLU A 16 10.92 -3.26 -4.26
N ALA A 17 11.40 -2.24 -3.56
CA ALA A 17 11.61 -2.33 -2.11
C ALA A 17 10.31 -2.61 -1.37
N TRP A 18 9.24 -1.93 -1.77
CA TRP A 18 7.91 -2.11 -1.15
C TRP A 18 7.37 -3.52 -1.37
N ARG A 19 7.50 -4.04 -2.60
CA ARG A 19 7.05 -5.39 -2.91
C ARG A 19 7.76 -6.43 -2.07
N GLN A 20 9.06 -6.25 -1.80
CA GLN A 20 9.80 -7.14 -0.93
C GLN A 20 9.26 -7.08 0.50
N GLN A 21 8.88 -5.91 1.00
CA GLN A 21 8.23 -5.79 2.30
C GLN A 21 6.88 -6.52 2.31
N VAL A 22 6.10 -6.35 1.26
CA VAL A 22 4.78 -6.99 1.15
C VAL A 22 4.93 -8.51 1.17
N VAL A 23 5.90 -9.05 0.45
CA VAL A 23 6.19 -10.49 0.45
C VAL A 23 6.48 -10.96 1.88
N GLY A 24 7.31 -10.23 2.61
CA GLY A 24 7.64 -10.57 4.00
C GLY A 24 6.43 -10.56 4.90
N TRP A 25 5.60 -9.53 4.81
CA TRP A 25 4.37 -9.43 5.62
C TRP A 25 3.37 -10.54 5.26
N ALA A 26 3.27 -10.88 3.97
CA ALA A 26 2.38 -11.94 3.53
C ALA A 26 2.85 -13.29 4.05
N ALA A 27 4.16 -13.52 4.03
CA ALA A 27 4.74 -14.80 4.45
C ALA A 27 4.66 -15.03 5.96
N ASP A 28 4.81 -13.94 6.76
CA ASP A 28 4.85 -14.09 8.22
C ASP A 28 3.49 -13.90 8.89
N GLY A 29 2.43 -13.65 8.12
CA GLY A 29 1.08 -13.47 8.66
C GLY A 29 0.73 -12.05 9.06
N SER A 30 1.69 -11.12 9.00
CA SER A 30 1.45 -9.72 9.41
C SER A 30 0.41 -9.04 8.53
N LEU A 31 0.44 -9.33 7.22
CA LEU A 31 -0.50 -8.72 6.27
C LEU A 31 -1.93 -9.10 6.60
N VAL A 32 -2.18 -10.38 6.82
CA VAL A 32 -3.53 -10.87 7.16
C VAL A 32 -3.98 -10.30 8.51
N HIS A 33 -3.10 -10.33 9.50
CA HIS A 33 -3.41 -9.81 10.85
C HIS A 33 -3.77 -8.33 10.80
N ALA A 34 -2.95 -7.51 10.13
CA ALA A 34 -3.19 -6.08 10.03
C ALA A 34 -4.49 -5.79 9.28
N SER A 35 -4.76 -6.55 8.20
CA SER A 35 -5.99 -6.38 7.43
C SER A 35 -7.22 -6.67 8.25
N VAL A 36 -7.23 -7.78 8.98
CA VAL A 36 -8.38 -8.17 9.82
C VAL A 36 -8.67 -7.08 10.85
N HIS A 37 -7.64 -6.59 11.52
CA HIS A 37 -7.82 -5.59 12.58
C HIS A 37 -8.15 -4.21 12.05
N ALA A 38 -7.42 -3.75 11.04
CA ALA A 38 -7.61 -2.38 10.53
C ALA A 38 -8.94 -2.23 9.79
N LEU A 39 -9.37 -3.29 9.09
CA LEU A 39 -10.58 -3.23 8.27
C LEU A 39 -11.81 -3.74 9.00
N GLY A 40 -11.64 -4.21 10.22
CA GLY A 40 -12.77 -4.69 11.04
C GLY A 40 -13.44 -5.93 10.48
N LEU A 41 -12.68 -6.86 9.93
CA LEU A 41 -13.26 -8.04 9.24
C LEU A 41 -13.70 -9.13 10.19
N GLY A 42 -13.32 -9.07 11.46
CA GLY A 42 -13.65 -10.10 12.43
C GLY A 42 -12.76 -11.33 12.30
N GLU A 43 -12.75 -11.94 11.12
CA GLU A 43 -11.86 -13.06 10.83
C GLU A 43 -11.37 -12.93 9.39
N ALA A 44 -10.32 -13.66 9.06
CA ALA A 44 -9.71 -13.55 7.74
C ALA A 44 -10.57 -14.27 6.70
N PRO A 45 -11.10 -13.55 5.69
CA PRO A 45 -11.78 -14.22 4.58
C PRO A 45 -10.83 -15.13 3.82
N ALA A 46 -11.35 -16.19 3.23
CA ALA A 46 -10.54 -17.11 2.43
C ALA A 46 -9.83 -16.38 1.28
N SER A 47 -10.49 -15.39 0.67
CA SER A 47 -9.90 -14.61 -0.42
C SER A 47 -8.70 -13.77 0.06
N LEU A 48 -8.73 -13.27 1.30
CA LEU A 48 -7.59 -12.55 1.86
C LEU A 48 -6.42 -13.50 2.11
N VAL A 49 -6.69 -14.69 2.65
CA VAL A 49 -5.66 -15.69 2.86
C VAL A 49 -5.03 -16.09 1.53
N SER A 50 -5.85 -16.30 0.49
CA SER A 50 -5.34 -16.62 -0.86
C SER A 50 -4.48 -15.49 -1.40
N LEU A 51 -4.90 -14.24 -1.21
CA LEU A 51 -4.11 -13.08 -1.65
C LEU A 51 -2.74 -13.08 -0.96
N ALA A 52 -2.71 -13.29 0.34
CA ALA A 52 -1.45 -13.33 1.09
C ALA A 52 -0.55 -14.45 0.59
N GLU A 53 -1.11 -15.62 0.28
CA GLU A 53 -0.33 -16.72 -0.26
C GLU A 53 0.29 -16.38 -1.61
N GLU A 54 -0.48 -15.74 -2.48
CA GLU A 54 0.02 -15.30 -3.79
C GLU A 54 1.13 -14.27 -3.63
N LEU A 55 0.94 -13.29 -2.76
CA LEU A 55 1.94 -12.26 -2.51
C LEU A 55 3.22 -12.84 -1.93
N ALA A 56 3.10 -13.82 -1.04
CA ALA A 56 4.26 -14.49 -0.44
C ALA A 56 5.08 -15.22 -1.51
N GLN A 57 4.45 -15.63 -2.60
CA GLN A 57 5.11 -16.30 -3.71
C GLN A 57 5.64 -15.33 -4.77
N GLY A 58 5.45 -14.02 -4.55
CA GLY A 58 5.89 -13.01 -5.51
C GLY A 58 4.89 -12.72 -6.62
N ASN A 59 3.65 -13.14 -6.45
CA ASN A 59 2.58 -12.84 -7.40
C ASN A 59 1.86 -11.57 -6.92
N PHE A 60 2.05 -10.47 -7.64
CA PHE A 60 1.57 -9.14 -7.23
C PHE A 60 0.29 -8.70 -7.93
N ARG A 61 -0.44 -9.61 -8.57
CA ARG A 61 -1.67 -9.27 -9.30
C ARG A 61 -2.73 -8.65 -8.39
N GLY A 62 -2.73 -9.00 -7.12
CA GLY A 62 -3.70 -8.47 -6.17
C GLY A 62 -3.38 -7.08 -5.64
N LEU A 63 -2.22 -6.54 -5.96
CA LEU A 63 -1.87 -5.19 -5.55
C LEU A 63 -2.48 -4.17 -6.51
N PRO A 64 -2.78 -2.93 -6.03
CA PRO A 64 -3.28 -1.90 -6.93
C PRO A 64 -2.18 -1.45 -7.88
N ALA A 65 -2.58 -0.95 -9.04
CA ALA A 65 -1.64 -0.31 -9.94
C ALA A 65 -1.10 0.97 -9.29
N VAL A 66 0.12 1.36 -9.64
CA VAL A 66 0.72 2.59 -9.12
C VAL A 66 1.19 3.41 -10.31
N GLU A 67 0.76 4.67 -10.38
CA GLU A 67 1.10 5.57 -11.47
C GLU A 67 1.57 6.91 -10.93
N LEU A 68 2.54 7.51 -11.64
CA LEU A 68 2.98 8.85 -11.33
C LEU A 68 2.09 9.87 -12.04
N VAL A 69 1.78 10.94 -11.33
CA VAL A 69 1.07 12.09 -11.88
C VAL A 69 1.84 13.36 -11.53
N THR A 70 1.49 14.44 -12.22
CA THR A 70 2.12 15.73 -11.95
C THR A 70 1.41 16.43 -10.79
N ASP A 71 2.03 17.51 -10.30
CA ASP A 71 1.42 18.33 -9.25
C ASP A 71 0.09 18.95 -9.71
N ASP A 72 -0.08 19.16 -11.01
CA ASP A 72 -1.33 19.67 -11.57
C ASP A 72 -2.49 18.70 -11.32
N ASP A 73 -2.21 17.40 -11.33
CA ASP A 73 -3.24 16.38 -11.12
C ASP A 73 -3.54 16.14 -9.65
N LEU A 74 -2.56 16.35 -8.77
CA LEU A 74 -2.70 16.18 -7.33
C LEU A 74 -2.13 17.39 -6.59
N PRO A 75 -2.75 18.57 -6.73
CA PRO A 75 -2.20 19.78 -6.10
C PRO A 75 -2.15 19.64 -4.59
N GLY A 76 -0.95 19.76 -4.02
CA GLY A 76 -0.74 19.72 -2.58
C GLY A 76 -0.92 18.36 -1.93
N ALA A 77 -1.14 17.30 -2.70
CA ALA A 77 -1.31 15.96 -2.16
C ALA A 77 -0.12 15.07 -2.55
N SER A 78 0.28 14.18 -1.64
CA SER A 78 1.37 13.24 -1.90
C SER A 78 0.92 12.09 -2.78
N SER A 79 -0.28 11.58 -2.54
CA SER A 79 -0.83 10.43 -3.27
C SER A 79 -2.34 10.41 -3.14
N HIS A 80 -2.96 9.56 -3.96
CA HIS A 80 -4.40 9.36 -3.92
C HIS A 80 -4.71 7.95 -4.41
N PHE A 81 -5.60 7.26 -3.72
CA PHE A 81 -6.11 5.98 -4.19
C PHE A 81 -7.47 6.19 -4.85
N SER A 82 -7.60 5.75 -6.10
CA SER A 82 -8.87 5.77 -6.83
C SER A 82 -9.51 4.40 -6.70
N ASP A 83 -10.66 4.32 -6.03
CA ASP A 83 -11.37 3.06 -5.86
C ASP A 83 -12.02 2.60 -7.17
N SER A 84 -12.40 3.53 -8.04
CA SER A 84 -13.04 3.18 -9.31
C SER A 84 -12.07 2.50 -10.27
N SER A 85 -10.78 2.88 -10.25
CA SER A 85 -9.77 2.29 -11.11
C SER A 85 -8.81 1.39 -10.35
N GLN A 86 -8.93 1.33 -9.02
CA GLN A 86 -8.03 0.58 -8.13
C GLN A 86 -6.57 0.92 -8.41
N THR A 87 -6.30 2.21 -8.52
CA THR A 87 -4.98 2.74 -8.86
C THR A 87 -4.53 3.72 -7.78
N VAL A 88 -3.27 3.62 -7.39
CA VAL A 88 -2.62 4.57 -6.50
C VAL A 88 -1.87 5.58 -7.38
N PHE A 89 -2.23 6.86 -7.25
CA PHE A 89 -1.55 7.94 -7.96
C PHE A 89 -0.55 8.59 -7.01
N ILE A 90 0.69 8.74 -7.45
CA ILE A 90 1.78 9.33 -6.67
C ILE A 90 2.17 10.65 -7.32
N ASN A 91 2.21 11.71 -6.53
CA ASN A 91 2.67 13.01 -7.01
C ASN A 91 4.19 12.96 -7.21
N ALA A 92 4.62 13.15 -8.45
CA ALA A 92 6.04 13.03 -8.81
C ALA A 92 6.92 14.08 -8.09
N THR A 93 6.38 15.27 -7.84
CA THR A 93 7.11 16.31 -7.12
C THR A 93 7.34 15.90 -5.66
N TRP A 94 6.31 15.39 -5.01
CA TRP A 94 6.43 14.87 -3.65
C TRP A 94 7.44 13.72 -3.59
N LEU A 95 7.34 12.79 -4.54
CA LEU A 95 8.24 11.64 -4.60
C LEU A 95 9.70 12.06 -4.67
N GLY A 96 9.99 13.08 -5.48
CA GLY A 96 11.36 13.55 -5.68
C GLY A 96 12.00 14.13 -4.43
N GLY A 97 11.20 14.64 -3.50
CA GLY A 97 11.70 15.20 -2.25
C GLY A 97 11.52 14.33 -1.03
N CYS A 98 11.15 13.06 -1.20
CA CYS A 98 10.74 12.20 -0.09
C CYS A 98 11.72 11.04 0.11
N PRO A 99 12.13 10.74 1.36
CA PRO A 99 12.93 9.55 1.62
C PRO A 99 12.17 8.28 1.25
N GLN A 100 12.91 7.24 0.86
CA GLN A 100 12.30 5.99 0.41
C GLN A 100 11.37 5.38 1.46
N ASP A 101 11.76 5.38 2.73
CA ASP A 101 10.93 4.77 3.78
C ASP A 101 9.58 5.46 3.91
N GLN A 102 9.50 6.78 3.70
CA GLN A 102 8.23 7.49 3.72
C GLN A 102 7.38 7.16 2.50
N VAL A 103 8.01 6.95 1.34
CA VAL A 103 7.29 6.51 0.14
C VAL A 103 6.68 5.14 0.38
N LEU A 104 7.42 4.23 0.99
CA LEU A 104 6.93 2.89 1.29
C LEU A 104 5.77 2.93 2.29
N GLU A 105 5.84 3.80 3.29
CA GLU A 105 4.72 3.99 4.23
C GLU A 105 3.47 4.49 3.51
N GLU A 106 3.64 5.44 2.61
CA GLU A 106 2.52 5.99 1.85
C GLU A 106 1.86 4.91 0.97
N LEU A 107 2.68 4.11 0.30
CA LEU A 107 2.17 3.00 -0.50
C LEU A 107 1.40 2.00 0.37
N THR A 108 1.87 1.75 1.58
CA THR A 108 1.22 0.82 2.50
C THR A 108 -0.13 1.36 2.98
N VAL A 109 -0.22 2.68 3.24
CA VAL A 109 -1.49 3.31 3.58
C VAL A 109 -2.50 3.13 2.44
N ARG A 110 -2.05 3.35 1.21
CA ARG A 110 -2.94 3.20 0.05
C ARG A 110 -3.32 1.75 -0.20
N LEU A 111 -2.42 0.82 0.10
CA LEU A 111 -2.75 -0.61 0.04
C LEU A 111 -3.88 -0.93 1.03
N GLY A 112 -3.84 -0.38 2.23
CA GLY A 112 -4.90 -0.58 3.20
C GLY A 112 -6.25 -0.09 2.67
N GLU A 113 -6.28 1.05 1.99
CA GLU A 113 -7.49 1.57 1.37
C GLU A 113 -7.99 0.64 0.26
N HIS A 114 -7.07 0.12 -0.55
CA HIS A 114 -7.41 -0.85 -1.59
C HIS A 114 -8.03 -2.11 -1.02
N LEU A 115 -7.43 -2.64 0.04
CA LEU A 115 -7.94 -3.85 0.69
C LEU A 115 -9.32 -3.60 1.30
N ASP A 116 -9.56 -2.41 1.84
CA ASP A 116 -10.87 -2.05 2.38
C ASP A 116 -11.92 -2.09 1.28
N VAL A 117 -11.62 -1.58 0.10
CA VAL A 117 -12.54 -1.62 -1.04
C VAL A 117 -12.79 -3.07 -1.48
N VAL A 118 -11.76 -3.90 -1.48
CA VAL A 118 -11.86 -5.28 -1.97
C VAL A 118 -12.63 -6.17 -0.98
N PHE A 119 -12.38 -6.01 0.32
CA PHE A 119 -12.88 -6.95 1.32
C PHE A 119 -14.07 -6.44 2.14
N ASN A 120 -14.35 -5.15 2.12
CA ASN A 120 -15.53 -4.60 2.78
C ASN A 120 -16.56 -4.20 1.73
N THR A 121 -17.83 -4.55 1.99
CA THR A 121 -18.90 -4.24 1.06
C THR A 121 -19.46 -2.84 1.28
N SER A 122 -19.22 -2.26 2.45
CA SER A 122 -19.66 -0.90 2.75
C SER A 122 -18.46 -0.08 3.19
N ASP A 123 -18.50 1.22 2.83
CA ASP A 123 -17.44 2.14 3.20
C ASP A 123 -17.39 2.26 4.72
N THR A 124 -16.21 2.03 5.29
CA THR A 124 -15.99 2.13 6.72
C THR A 124 -15.48 3.54 7.04
N PRO A 125 -16.19 4.32 7.87
CA PRO A 125 -15.69 5.64 8.24
C PRO A 125 -14.40 5.51 9.04
N GLY A 126 -13.42 6.35 8.74
CA GLY A 126 -12.16 6.37 9.47
C GLY A 126 -10.97 6.27 8.56
N ASP A 127 -9.83 5.99 9.14
CA ASP A 127 -8.56 5.98 8.42
C ASP A 127 -7.95 4.58 8.47
N GLU A 128 -8.62 3.66 7.78
CA GLU A 128 -8.24 2.25 7.75
C GLU A 128 -6.85 2.06 7.19
N GLY A 129 -6.50 2.84 6.15
CA GLY A 129 -5.19 2.73 5.53
C GLY A 129 -4.06 3.06 6.49
N ARG A 130 -4.23 4.13 7.28
CA ARG A 130 -3.22 4.49 8.27
C ARG A 130 -3.17 3.51 9.42
N HIS A 131 -4.31 2.99 9.85
CA HIS A 131 -4.35 1.98 10.91
C HIS A 131 -3.65 0.70 10.43
N PHE A 132 -3.91 0.29 9.19
CA PHE A 132 -3.26 -0.85 8.57
C PHE A 132 -1.73 -0.67 8.54
N GLN A 133 -1.28 0.48 8.07
CA GLN A 133 0.14 0.79 7.99
C GLN A 133 0.78 0.82 9.40
N ALA A 134 0.09 1.41 10.36
CA ALA A 134 0.59 1.50 11.74
C ALA A 134 0.77 0.12 12.36
N LEU A 135 -0.16 -0.81 12.11
CA LEU A 135 -0.05 -2.16 12.61
C LEU A 135 1.17 -2.90 12.02
N LEU A 136 1.40 -2.71 10.72
CA LEU A 136 2.56 -3.32 10.07
C LEU A 136 3.87 -2.71 10.57
N SER A 137 3.90 -1.40 10.75
CA SER A 137 5.09 -0.70 11.24
C SER A 137 5.38 -1.08 12.69
N ALA A 138 4.35 -1.21 13.53
CA ALA A 138 4.54 -1.62 14.92
C ALA A 138 5.15 -3.01 15.02
N GLY A 139 4.70 -3.93 14.17
CA GLY A 139 5.28 -5.27 14.13
C GLY A 139 6.74 -5.27 13.73
N ARG A 140 7.11 -4.41 12.78
CA ARG A 140 8.49 -4.29 12.33
C ARG A 140 9.37 -3.56 13.33
N ALA A 141 8.81 -2.55 14.00
CA ALA A 141 9.56 -1.76 14.96
C ALA A 141 9.81 -2.51 16.25
N THR A 142 9.05 -3.55 16.53
CA THR A 142 9.23 -4.34 17.74
C THR A 142 10.51 -5.16 17.65
N PRO A 143 11.45 -4.98 18.59
CA PRO A 143 12.70 -5.73 18.52
C PRO A 143 12.45 -7.22 18.63
N PRO A 144 13.28 -8.03 18.01
CA PRO A 144 13.21 -9.48 18.20
C PRO A 144 13.46 -9.83 19.65
N ARG A 145 12.80 -10.85 20.11
CA ARG A 145 12.98 -11.35 21.48
C ARG A 145 14.08 -12.35 21.54
#